data_177c3529e2020678c81bcb8a2a01453e
#
_entry.id   177c3529e2020678c81bcb8a2a01453e
#
_cell.length_a   1.000
_cell.length_b   1.000
_cell.length_c   1.000
_cell.angle_alpha   90.00
_cell.angle_beta   90.00
_cell.angle_gamma   90.00
#
_symmetry.space_group_name_H-M   'P 1'
#
loop_
_entity.id
_entity.type
_entity.pdbx_description
1 polymer ?
#
loop_
_entity_poly.entity_id
_entity_poly.type
_entity_poly.pdbx_seq_one_letter_code
_entity_poly.pdbx_strand_id
1 'polypeptide(L)'
;FVDAKIMNRAWSVKNNVVNPQNYAAKEENHAARNTNGTGPFMLKSREADAKTVLVANPRWWDRLEGNVTEIVYLPIKADATRAAALVTGEVDLVLDPPTQDVPRLRQNPQIRIVDGTETRIIFFGFDQWRDETPYASVKGKNPFRDRRVRQALYQAIDADAIRRATMR
;
A
#
# COMPACT_ATOMS: atom_id res chain seq x y z
N PHE A 1 -1.21 15.53 1.51
CA PHE A 1 0.15 15.21 1.01
C PHE A 1 0.82 14.07 1.79
N VAL A 2 0.04 13.10 2.29
CA VAL A 2 0.57 11.97 3.09
C VAL A 2 1.58 11.13 2.31
N ASP A 3 1.43 11.03 0.99
CA ASP A 3 2.29 10.21 0.13
C ASP A 3 3.40 10.99 -0.60
N ALA A 4 3.54 12.29 -0.33
CA ALA A 4 4.63 13.06 -0.92
C ALA A 4 5.97 12.73 -0.27
N LYS A 5 6.88 12.12 -1.02
CA LYS A 5 8.23 11.78 -0.57
C LYS A 5 9.21 12.85 -1.04
N ILE A 6 9.89 13.48 -0.09
CA ILE A 6 10.91 14.49 -0.38
C ILE A 6 12.26 13.78 -0.52
N MET A 7 12.83 13.85 -1.72
CA MET A 7 14.13 13.24 -2.04
C MET A 7 15.25 14.29 -2.03
N ASN A 8 16.46 13.86 -1.66
CA ASN A 8 17.62 14.73 -1.75
C ASN A 8 17.95 15.03 -3.22
N ARG A 9 17.90 16.32 -3.62
CA ARG A 9 18.09 16.75 -5.01
C ARG A 9 19.47 16.36 -5.56
N ALA A 10 20.55 16.58 -4.81
CA ALA A 10 21.89 16.28 -5.26
C ALA A 10 22.09 14.76 -5.50
N TRP A 11 21.55 13.93 -4.59
CA TRP A 11 21.56 12.48 -4.77
C TRP A 11 20.73 12.06 -5.99
N SER A 12 19.57 12.65 -6.19
CA SER A 12 18.69 12.33 -7.32
C SER A 12 19.33 12.68 -8.67
N VAL A 13 19.98 13.85 -8.76
CA VAL A 13 20.73 14.25 -9.95
C VAL A 13 21.89 13.30 -10.20
N LYS A 14 22.71 13.03 -9.19
CA LYS A 14 23.88 12.13 -9.30
C LYS A 14 23.51 10.74 -9.81
N ASN A 15 22.35 10.23 -9.42
CA ASN A 15 21.89 8.86 -9.74
C ASN A 15 20.85 8.82 -10.89
N ASN A 16 20.64 9.94 -11.58
CA ASN A 16 19.69 10.06 -12.70
C ASN A 16 18.25 9.60 -12.35
N VAL A 17 17.76 10.00 -11.17
CA VAL A 17 16.41 9.66 -10.67
C VAL A 17 15.57 10.88 -10.34
N VAL A 18 15.80 11.99 -11.06
CA VAL A 18 15.02 13.23 -10.92
C VAL A 18 13.62 13.06 -11.50
N ASN A 19 13.51 12.33 -12.59
CA ASN A 19 12.24 12.02 -13.22
C ASN A 19 11.61 10.75 -12.63
N PRO A 20 10.28 10.66 -12.58
CA PRO A 20 9.59 9.44 -12.19
C PRO A 20 10.03 8.25 -13.04
N GLN A 21 10.02 7.06 -12.42
CA GLN A 21 10.30 5.82 -13.12
C GLN A 21 9.28 5.58 -14.24
N ASN A 22 9.75 5.17 -15.40
CA ASN A 22 8.89 4.72 -16.49
C ASN A 22 8.51 3.24 -16.27
N TYR A 23 7.36 3.02 -15.63
CA TYR A 23 6.86 1.66 -15.38
C TYR A 23 6.50 0.89 -16.66
N ALA A 24 6.24 1.58 -17.77
CA ALA A 24 5.97 0.91 -19.05
C ALA A 24 7.22 0.25 -19.65
N ALA A 25 8.41 0.75 -19.33
CA ALA A 25 9.67 0.16 -19.75
C ALA A 25 10.04 -1.12 -18.97
N LYS A 26 9.33 -1.45 -17.90
CA LYS A 26 9.61 -2.59 -17.01
C LYS A 26 11.02 -2.62 -16.40
N GLU A 27 11.71 -1.49 -16.42
CA GLU A 27 13.04 -1.33 -15.85
C GLU A 27 12.96 -0.62 -14.51
N GLU A 28 13.74 -1.09 -13.55
CA GLU A 28 13.89 -0.42 -12.28
C GLU A 28 14.99 0.65 -12.37
N ASN A 29 14.69 1.87 -11.92
CA ASN A 29 15.71 2.90 -11.80
C ASN A 29 16.58 2.68 -10.54
N HIS A 30 17.64 3.48 -10.40
CA HIS A 30 18.56 3.38 -9.25
C HIS A 30 17.83 3.50 -7.90
N ALA A 31 16.80 4.35 -7.78
CA ALA A 31 16.07 4.57 -6.54
C ALA A 31 15.21 3.36 -6.12
N ALA A 32 14.86 2.45 -7.04
CA ALA A 32 14.11 1.24 -6.71
C ALA A 32 14.92 0.26 -5.85
N ARG A 33 16.26 0.28 -5.99
CA ARG A 33 17.17 -0.61 -5.27
C ARG A 33 18.08 0.10 -4.27
N ASN A 34 18.11 1.43 -4.30
CA ASN A 34 18.95 2.24 -3.44
C ASN A 34 18.11 3.38 -2.87
N THR A 35 18.15 3.57 -1.58
CA THR A 35 17.41 4.63 -0.94
C THR A 35 18.36 5.66 -0.32
N ASN A 36 17.90 6.90 -0.26
CA ASN A 36 18.57 7.98 0.46
C ASN A 36 17.53 8.76 1.28
N GLY A 37 16.79 8.02 2.10
CA GLY A 37 15.79 8.57 3.00
C GLY A 37 16.40 9.16 4.27
N THR A 38 15.60 9.92 5.00
CA THR A 38 15.97 10.56 6.27
C THR A 38 15.42 9.83 7.50
N GLY A 39 14.88 8.62 7.29
CA GLY A 39 14.23 7.82 8.33
C GLY A 39 15.18 7.03 9.21
N PRO A 40 14.61 6.39 10.26
CA PRO A 40 15.37 5.60 11.24
C PRO A 40 15.93 4.28 10.67
N PHE A 41 15.48 3.84 9.50
CA PHE A 41 15.96 2.63 8.85
C PHE A 41 16.48 2.92 7.44
N MET A 42 17.48 2.14 7.02
CA MET A 42 18.09 2.18 5.69
C MET A 42 17.86 0.87 4.97
N LEU A 43 17.73 0.92 3.64
CA LEU A 43 17.68 -0.28 2.80
C LEU A 43 19.03 -0.99 2.83
N LYS A 44 19.04 -2.27 3.22
CA LYS A 44 20.20 -3.17 3.17
C LYS A 44 20.20 -3.97 1.87
N SER A 45 19.07 -4.59 1.54
CA SER A 45 18.89 -5.33 0.29
C SER A 45 17.42 -5.38 -0.12
N ARG A 46 17.19 -5.55 -1.43
CA ARG A 46 15.85 -5.76 -1.98
C ARG A 46 15.93 -6.78 -3.11
N GLU A 47 15.14 -7.83 -2.98
CA GLU A 47 14.82 -8.79 -4.02
C GLU A 47 13.36 -8.55 -4.40
N ALA A 48 13.11 -8.16 -5.64
CA ALA A 48 11.76 -7.83 -6.09
C ALA A 48 10.80 -9.01 -5.88
N ASP A 49 9.62 -8.74 -5.34
CA ASP A 49 8.56 -9.71 -5.02
C ASP A 49 8.96 -10.84 -4.04
N ALA A 50 10.16 -10.84 -3.51
CA ALA A 50 10.66 -11.86 -2.58
C ALA A 50 10.91 -11.29 -1.18
N LYS A 51 11.83 -10.35 -1.03
CA LYS A 51 12.26 -9.87 0.28
C LYS A 51 12.87 -8.47 0.23
N THR A 52 12.55 -7.64 1.21
CA THR A 52 13.24 -6.37 1.46
C THR A 52 13.79 -6.36 2.88
N VAL A 53 15.08 -6.07 3.04
CA VAL A 53 15.74 -5.98 4.35
C VAL A 53 16.11 -4.53 4.61
N LEU A 54 15.67 -4.03 5.77
CA LEU A 54 16.01 -2.71 6.28
C LEU A 54 16.81 -2.88 7.56
N VAL A 55 17.78 -2.00 7.80
CA VAL A 55 18.57 -1.95 9.02
C VAL A 55 18.52 -0.57 9.66
N ALA A 56 18.69 -0.51 10.97
CA ALA A 56 18.74 0.76 11.69
C ALA A 56 19.77 1.70 11.08
N ASN A 57 19.41 2.97 10.93
CA ASN A 57 20.26 4.01 10.38
C ASN A 57 21.12 4.63 11.50
N PRO A 58 22.42 4.34 11.59
CA PRO A 58 23.29 4.86 12.64
C PRO A 58 23.52 6.37 12.52
N ARG A 59 23.14 6.98 11.39
CA ARG A 59 23.25 8.43 11.13
C ARG A 59 21.91 9.13 11.14
N TRP A 60 20.89 8.48 11.71
CA TRP A 60 19.59 9.15 11.84
C TRP A 60 19.73 10.34 12.78
N TRP A 61 19.04 11.41 12.46
CA TRP A 61 19.13 12.71 13.15
C TRP A 61 18.45 12.70 14.53
N ASP A 62 17.66 11.69 14.84
CA ASP A 62 16.94 11.53 16.09
C ASP A 62 17.33 10.20 16.76
N ARG A 63 16.73 9.87 17.89
CA ARG A 63 16.99 8.65 18.65
C ARG A 63 15.99 7.55 18.25
N LEU A 64 16.48 6.39 17.83
CA LEU A 64 15.66 5.21 17.62
C LEU A 64 15.14 4.70 18.98
N GLU A 65 13.83 4.80 19.19
CA GLU A 65 13.16 4.22 20.35
C GLU A 65 12.83 2.75 20.07
N GLY A 66 12.97 1.90 21.11
CA GLY A 66 12.73 0.47 21.01
C GLY A 66 13.98 -0.34 20.67
N ASN A 67 13.77 -1.63 20.37
CA ASN A 67 14.82 -2.64 20.23
C ASN A 67 14.94 -3.25 18.82
N VAL A 68 14.17 -2.76 17.86
CA VAL A 68 14.20 -3.27 16.48
C VAL A 68 15.39 -2.68 15.74
N THR A 69 16.32 -3.53 15.31
CA THR A 69 17.54 -3.13 14.57
C THR A 69 17.51 -3.57 13.12
N GLU A 70 16.71 -4.58 12.78
CA GLU A 70 16.52 -5.07 11.41
C GLU A 70 15.04 -5.36 11.17
N ILE A 71 14.55 -5.05 9.97
CA ILE A 71 13.20 -5.35 9.51
C ILE A 71 13.33 -6.17 8.23
N VAL A 72 12.75 -7.36 8.22
CA VAL A 72 12.64 -8.22 7.04
C VAL A 72 11.20 -8.18 6.54
N TYR A 73 10.97 -7.50 5.43
CA TYR A 73 9.66 -7.43 4.81
C TYR A 73 9.49 -8.53 3.77
N LEU A 74 8.46 -9.35 3.94
CA LEU A 74 8.09 -10.47 3.06
C LEU A 74 6.72 -10.18 2.42
N PRO A 75 6.62 -10.04 1.10
CA PRO A 75 5.36 -9.76 0.41
C PRO A 75 4.51 -11.04 0.26
N ILE A 76 3.81 -11.45 1.30
CA ILE A 76 2.90 -12.59 1.29
C ILE A 76 1.53 -12.17 0.74
N LYS A 77 1.24 -12.49 -0.51
CA LYS A 77 0.02 -12.03 -1.22
C LYS A 77 -1.26 -12.71 -0.73
N ALA A 78 -1.20 -14.02 -0.45
CA ALA A 78 -2.37 -14.78 -0.03
C ALA A 78 -2.73 -14.50 1.43
N ASP A 79 -3.94 -14.06 1.69
CA ASP A 79 -4.46 -13.69 3.02
C ASP A 79 -4.33 -14.83 4.02
N ALA A 80 -4.77 -16.04 3.64
CA ALA A 80 -4.71 -17.21 4.53
C ALA A 80 -3.26 -17.58 4.90
N THR A 81 -2.33 -17.51 3.93
CA THR A 81 -0.90 -17.78 4.18
C THR A 81 -0.32 -16.73 5.11
N ARG A 82 -0.66 -15.45 4.92
CA ARG A 82 -0.18 -14.35 5.75
C ARG A 82 -0.68 -14.47 7.20
N ALA A 83 -1.96 -14.83 7.38
CA ALA A 83 -2.53 -15.07 8.71
C ALA A 83 -1.90 -16.32 9.38
N ALA A 84 -1.64 -17.39 8.62
CA ALA A 84 -0.99 -18.58 9.13
C ALA A 84 0.45 -18.31 9.58
N ALA A 85 1.24 -17.58 8.78
CA ALA A 85 2.62 -17.20 9.11
C ALA A 85 2.72 -16.41 10.43
N LEU A 86 1.72 -15.55 10.72
CA LEU A 86 1.64 -14.86 12.01
C LEU A 86 1.34 -15.84 13.15
N VAL A 87 0.38 -16.74 12.97
CA VAL A 87 -0.03 -17.71 14.01
C VAL A 87 1.10 -18.70 14.35
N THR A 88 1.89 -19.09 13.35
CA THR A 88 3.03 -20.01 13.52
C THR A 88 4.30 -19.32 14.01
N GLY A 89 4.33 -17.99 14.05
CA GLY A 89 5.53 -17.22 14.42
C GLY A 89 6.59 -17.15 13.31
N GLU A 90 6.25 -17.47 12.07
CA GLU A 90 7.12 -17.28 10.90
C GLU A 90 7.35 -15.78 10.62
N VAL A 91 6.34 -14.95 10.94
CA VAL A 91 6.46 -13.50 10.92
C VAL A 91 5.99 -12.91 12.26
N ASP A 92 6.63 -11.84 12.69
CA ASP A 92 6.34 -11.16 13.96
C ASP A 92 5.22 -10.13 13.85
N LEU A 93 4.97 -9.60 12.63
CA LEU A 93 4.01 -8.53 12.39
C LEU A 93 3.34 -8.73 11.03
N VAL A 94 2.04 -8.54 10.99
CA VAL A 94 1.25 -8.50 9.76
C VAL A 94 0.55 -7.14 9.66
N LEU A 95 0.77 -6.44 8.56
CA LEU A 95 -0.02 -5.27 8.17
C LEU A 95 -1.26 -5.73 7.41
N ASP A 96 -2.39 -5.09 7.65
CA ASP A 96 -3.67 -5.37 7.00
C ASP A 96 -4.06 -6.88 7.06
N PRO A 97 -4.26 -7.44 8.26
CA PRO A 97 -4.74 -8.81 8.38
C PRO A 97 -6.14 -8.93 7.75
N PRO A 98 -6.50 -10.12 7.22
CA PRO A 98 -7.83 -10.34 6.66
C PRO A 98 -8.90 -10.02 7.72
N THR A 99 -9.83 -9.13 7.41
CA THR A 99 -10.83 -8.65 8.38
C THR A 99 -11.69 -9.77 8.96
N GLN A 100 -11.98 -10.81 8.17
CA GLN A 100 -12.71 -12.01 8.61
C GLN A 100 -11.93 -12.83 9.65
N ASP A 101 -10.60 -12.76 9.67
CA ASP A 101 -9.75 -13.50 10.61
C ASP A 101 -9.49 -12.75 11.93
N VAL A 102 -9.73 -11.44 11.97
CA VAL A 102 -9.49 -10.59 13.14
C VAL A 102 -10.15 -11.14 14.42
N PRO A 103 -11.44 -11.55 14.42
CA PRO A 103 -12.06 -12.10 15.62
C PRO A 103 -11.35 -13.35 16.14
N ARG A 104 -10.90 -14.23 15.26
CA ARG A 104 -10.14 -15.45 15.61
C ARG A 104 -8.74 -15.11 16.14
N LEU A 105 -8.05 -14.19 15.48
CA LEU A 105 -6.71 -13.76 15.90
C LEU A 105 -6.73 -13.07 17.27
N ARG A 106 -7.77 -12.31 17.61
CA ARG A 106 -7.95 -11.70 18.94
C ARG A 106 -8.10 -12.71 20.08
N GLN A 107 -8.53 -13.94 19.78
CA GLN A 107 -8.64 -15.01 20.78
C GLN A 107 -7.30 -15.70 21.08
N ASN A 108 -6.28 -15.49 20.24
CA ASN A 108 -4.95 -16.03 20.49
C ASN A 108 -4.19 -15.12 21.47
N PRO A 109 -3.82 -15.62 22.67
CA PRO A 109 -3.16 -14.81 23.70
C PRO A 109 -1.74 -14.35 23.30
N GLN A 110 -1.16 -14.96 22.27
CA GLN A 110 0.17 -14.58 21.75
C GLN A 110 0.10 -13.50 20.68
N ILE A 111 -1.11 -13.11 20.20
CA ILE A 111 -1.29 -12.13 19.14
C ILE A 111 -1.96 -10.89 19.71
N ARG A 112 -1.38 -9.74 19.44
CA ARG A 112 -1.97 -8.45 19.74
C ARG A 112 -2.48 -7.80 18.45
N ILE A 113 -3.78 -7.49 18.40
CA ILE A 113 -4.37 -6.67 17.35
C ILE A 113 -4.34 -5.21 17.77
N VAL A 114 -3.78 -4.37 16.91
CA VAL A 114 -3.78 -2.90 17.09
C VAL A 114 -4.62 -2.30 15.98
N ASP A 115 -5.67 -1.61 16.36
CA ASP A 115 -6.57 -0.89 15.44
C ASP A 115 -6.22 0.61 15.48
N GLY A 116 -6.42 1.28 14.38
CA GLY A 116 -6.25 2.71 14.25
C GLY A 116 -7.21 3.32 13.25
N THR A 117 -7.46 4.62 13.38
CA THR A 117 -8.23 5.37 12.39
C THR A 117 -7.41 5.55 11.12
N GLU A 118 -8.00 5.24 9.98
CA GLU A 118 -7.40 5.40 8.68
C GLU A 118 -8.06 6.54 7.89
N THR A 119 -7.29 7.23 7.07
CA THR A 119 -7.78 8.30 6.18
C THR A 119 -8.05 7.82 4.75
N ARG A 120 -8.14 6.51 4.55
CA ARG A 120 -8.40 5.90 3.24
C ARG A 120 -9.87 6.07 2.85
N ILE A 121 -10.09 6.46 1.60
CA ILE A 121 -11.42 6.53 0.99
C ILE A 121 -11.46 5.56 -0.18
N ILE A 122 -12.47 4.69 -0.21
CA ILE A 122 -12.75 3.81 -1.33
C ILE A 122 -13.86 4.45 -2.16
N PHE A 123 -13.61 4.65 -3.45
CA PHE A 123 -14.55 5.31 -4.34
C PHE A 123 -14.50 4.76 -5.76
N PHE A 124 -15.56 4.95 -6.53
CA PHE A 124 -15.55 4.73 -7.97
C PHE A 124 -15.22 6.02 -8.70
N GLY A 125 -14.12 6.04 -9.43
CA GLY A 125 -13.77 7.13 -10.34
C GLY A 125 -14.45 6.94 -11.69
N PHE A 126 -15.22 7.93 -12.14
CA PHE A 126 -15.88 7.89 -13.44
C PHE A 126 -15.12 8.77 -14.42
N ASP A 127 -14.75 8.20 -15.58
CA ASP A 127 -14.24 8.96 -16.71
C ASP A 127 -15.34 9.85 -17.27
N GLN A 128 -15.24 11.16 -17.06
CA GLN A 128 -16.21 12.15 -17.56
C GLN A 128 -15.65 12.97 -18.73
N TRP A 129 -14.40 12.70 -19.09
CA TRP A 129 -13.67 13.47 -20.09
C TRP A 129 -13.85 12.93 -21.50
N ARG A 130 -13.64 11.62 -21.71
CA ARG A 130 -13.65 10.99 -23.03
C ARG A 130 -15.05 10.94 -23.62
N ASP A 131 -15.15 10.99 -24.96
CA ASP A 131 -16.43 10.81 -25.67
C ASP A 131 -16.88 9.34 -25.62
N GLU A 132 -15.93 8.41 -25.61
CA GLU A 132 -16.18 6.98 -25.45
C GLU A 132 -15.37 6.43 -24.26
N THR A 133 -16.00 5.59 -23.46
CA THR A 133 -15.34 4.93 -22.31
C THR A 133 -14.48 3.77 -22.80
N PRO A 134 -13.15 3.78 -22.59
CA PRO A 134 -12.30 2.65 -22.96
C PRO A 134 -12.67 1.40 -22.13
N TYR A 135 -12.53 0.24 -22.74
CA TYR A 135 -12.77 -1.08 -22.08
C TYR A 135 -14.23 -1.33 -21.63
N ALA A 136 -15.18 -0.47 -22.01
CA ALA A 136 -16.58 -0.67 -21.69
C ALA A 136 -17.28 -1.53 -22.75
N SER A 137 -18.34 -2.23 -22.35
CA SER A 137 -19.24 -2.95 -23.27
C SER A 137 -20.07 -2.00 -24.13
N VAL A 138 -20.35 -0.79 -23.62
CA VAL A 138 -21.07 0.26 -24.36
C VAL A 138 -20.09 0.96 -25.28
N LYS A 139 -20.35 0.88 -26.59
CA LYS A 139 -19.51 1.49 -27.63
C LYS A 139 -20.11 2.78 -28.18
N GLY A 140 -19.25 3.65 -28.73
CA GLY A 140 -19.62 4.90 -29.38
C GLY A 140 -20.15 5.99 -28.44
N LYS A 141 -20.08 5.81 -27.13
CA LYS A 141 -20.48 6.83 -26.15
C LYS A 141 -19.87 6.61 -24.78
N ASN A 142 -19.92 7.66 -23.97
CA ASN A 142 -19.55 7.64 -22.56
C ASN A 142 -20.77 7.92 -21.69
N PRO A 143 -21.40 6.89 -21.10
CA PRO A 143 -22.59 7.09 -20.26
C PRO A 143 -22.29 7.88 -18.98
N PHE A 144 -21.03 7.91 -18.52
CA PHE A 144 -20.65 8.61 -17.29
C PHE A 144 -20.59 10.14 -17.44
N ARG A 145 -20.70 10.66 -18.65
CA ARG A 145 -20.89 12.12 -18.88
C ARG A 145 -22.28 12.59 -18.43
N ASP A 146 -23.27 11.71 -18.45
CA ASP A 146 -24.61 12.03 -17.93
C ASP A 146 -24.62 11.96 -16.39
N ARG A 147 -24.95 13.09 -15.75
CA ARG A 147 -25.06 13.19 -14.29
C ARG A 147 -26.07 12.19 -13.71
N ARG A 148 -27.17 11.94 -14.43
CA ARG A 148 -28.21 11.01 -13.95
C ARG A 148 -27.70 9.58 -13.82
N VAL A 149 -26.81 9.15 -14.72
CA VAL A 149 -26.16 7.84 -14.66
C VAL A 149 -25.26 7.75 -13.42
N ARG A 150 -24.44 8.76 -13.17
CA ARG A 150 -23.59 8.79 -11.98
C ARG A 150 -24.39 8.80 -10.69
N GLN A 151 -25.49 9.55 -10.68
CA GLN A 151 -26.41 9.62 -9.53
C GLN A 151 -27.11 8.28 -9.30
N ALA A 152 -27.55 7.59 -10.34
CA ALA A 152 -28.15 6.25 -10.23
C ALA A 152 -27.16 5.24 -9.64
N LEU A 153 -25.91 5.26 -10.09
CA LEU A 153 -24.85 4.40 -9.53
C LEU A 153 -24.58 4.72 -8.05
N TYR A 154 -24.52 5.99 -7.69
CA TYR A 154 -24.36 6.40 -6.29
C TYR A 154 -25.52 5.88 -5.42
N GLN A 155 -26.75 5.99 -5.87
CA GLN A 155 -27.94 5.55 -5.14
C GLN A 155 -28.07 4.01 -5.07
N ALA A 156 -27.45 3.28 -6.02
CA ALA A 156 -27.45 1.82 -6.02
C ALA A 156 -26.46 1.21 -5.00
N ILE A 157 -25.55 2.01 -4.44
CA ILE A 157 -24.54 1.53 -3.50
C ILE A 157 -25.05 1.72 -2.07
N ASP A 158 -25.27 0.61 -1.35
CA ASP A 158 -25.51 0.64 0.08
C ASP A 158 -24.16 0.67 0.83
N ALA A 159 -23.66 1.90 1.06
CA ALA A 159 -22.39 2.12 1.76
C ALA A 159 -22.41 1.58 3.19
N ASP A 160 -23.57 1.62 3.87
CA ASP A 160 -23.68 1.10 5.23
C ASP A 160 -23.65 -0.43 5.28
N ALA A 161 -24.25 -1.10 4.31
CA ALA A 161 -24.14 -2.56 4.17
C ALA A 161 -22.70 -2.98 3.91
N ILE A 162 -21.99 -2.29 3.00
CA ILE A 162 -20.57 -2.55 2.72
C ILE A 162 -19.72 -2.32 3.99
N ARG A 163 -19.96 -1.22 4.70
CA ARG A 163 -19.25 -0.92 5.94
C ARG A 163 -19.43 -2.03 6.97
N ARG A 164 -20.65 -2.48 7.20
CA ARG A 164 -20.96 -3.53 8.20
C ARG A 164 -20.45 -4.92 7.81
N ALA A 165 -20.55 -5.28 6.53
CA ALA A 165 -20.26 -6.63 6.08
C ALA A 165 -18.79 -6.83 5.69
N THR A 166 -18.14 -5.81 5.13
CA THR A 166 -16.84 -5.94 4.49
C THR A 166 -15.73 -5.15 5.19
N MET A 167 -16.03 -3.92 5.62
CA MET A 167 -14.99 -3.05 6.19
C MET A 167 -14.76 -3.27 7.69
N ARG A 168 -15.78 -3.76 8.41
CA ARG A 168 -15.82 -4.17 9.84
C ARG A 168 -14.94 -3.40 10.81
#